data_8b49427b802dc9f9b25d1bacd5708c18
#
_entry.id   8b49427b802dc9f9b25d1bacd5708c18
#
_cell.length_a   1.000
_cell.length_b   1.000
_cell.length_c   1.000
_cell.angle_alpha   90.00
_cell.angle_beta   90.00
_cell.angle_gamma   90.00
#
_symmetry.space_group_name_H-M   'P 1'
#
loop_
_entity.id
_entity.type
_entity.pdbx_description
1 polymer ?
#
loop_
_entity_poly.entity_id
_entity_poly.type
_entity_poly.pdbx_seq_one_letter_code
_entity_poly.pdbx_strand_id
1 'polypeptide(L)' 'MKLNCILVHLPNGQWLARHTGSALGLVEVTAGSREEAQVKMQNELQFRIELCPCSGASGDTVVLRVNEK' A
#
# COMPACT_ATOMS: atom_id res chain seq x y z
N MET A 1 5.49 -10.47 -4.54
CA MET A 1 5.19 -9.30 -5.40
C MET A 1 5.66 -8.04 -4.71
N LYS A 2 6.47 -7.23 -5.41
CA LYS A 2 6.95 -5.96 -4.88
C LYS A 2 6.11 -4.82 -5.42
N LEU A 3 5.58 -4.00 -4.53
CA LEU A 3 4.75 -2.86 -4.89
C LEU A 3 5.32 -1.58 -4.28
N ASN A 4 5.29 -0.51 -5.06
CA ASN A 4 5.81 0.79 -4.60
C ASN A 4 4.80 1.44 -3.65
N CYS A 5 5.31 2.06 -2.60
CA CYS A 5 4.51 2.84 -1.66
C CYS A 5 5.23 4.13 -1.34
N ILE A 6 4.53 5.24 -1.45
CA ILE A 6 5.05 6.55 -1.08
C ILE A 6 4.42 6.96 0.24
N LEU A 7 5.26 7.34 1.21
CA LEU A 7 4.80 7.86 2.49
C LEU A 7 4.96 9.37 2.53
N VAL A 8 3.91 10.07 2.91
CA VAL A 8 3.88 11.53 3.04
C VAL A 8 3.40 11.88 4.43
N HIS A 9 4.15 12.74 5.13
CA HIS A 9 3.74 13.26 6.43
C HIS A 9 2.84 14.47 6.21
N LEU A 10 1.58 14.35 6.63
CA LEU A 10 0.58 15.39 6.43
C LEU A 10 0.70 16.49 7.49
N PRO A 11 0.25 17.71 7.17
CA PRO A 11 0.31 18.83 8.13
C PRO A 11 -0.48 18.60 9.43
N ASN A 12 -1.48 17.72 9.39
CA ASN A 12 -2.30 17.40 10.57
C ASN A 12 -1.68 16.34 11.49
N GLY A 13 -0.43 15.93 11.19
CA GLY A 13 0.28 14.91 11.96
C GLY A 13 0.01 13.48 11.53
N GLN A 14 -0.84 13.27 10.55
CA GLN A 14 -1.10 11.93 10.02
C GLN A 14 -0.12 11.59 8.91
N TRP A 15 -0.09 10.30 8.57
CA TRP A 15 0.71 9.80 7.46
C TRP A 15 -0.19 9.26 6.37
N LEU A 16 0.13 9.62 5.12
CA LEU A 16 -0.54 9.12 3.94
C LEU A 16 0.38 8.11 3.25
N ALA A 17 -0.14 6.92 2.98
CA ALA A 17 0.55 5.95 2.14
C ALA A 17 -0.19 5.88 0.80
N ARG A 18 0.57 5.91 -0.29
CA ARG A 18 0.02 5.91 -1.65
C ARG A 18 0.73 4.87 -2.50
N HIS A 19 -0.04 4.10 -3.23
CA HIS A 19 0.46 3.16 -4.21
C HIS A 19 -0.15 3.47 -5.58
N THR A 20 0.70 3.55 -6.61
CA THR A 20 0.28 3.77 -7.99
C THR A 20 1.09 2.88 -8.94
N GLY A 21 0.66 2.80 -10.17
CA GLY A 21 1.45 2.19 -11.23
C GLY A 21 1.39 0.68 -11.34
N SER A 22 0.38 0.06 -10.74
CA SER A 22 0.15 -1.39 -10.90
C SER A 22 -1.26 -1.66 -11.42
N ALA A 23 -1.55 -2.94 -11.68
CA ALA A 23 -2.88 -3.38 -12.06
C ALA A 23 -3.92 -3.14 -10.97
N LEU A 24 -3.49 -2.91 -9.73
CA LEU A 24 -4.37 -2.60 -8.61
C LEU A 24 -4.89 -1.15 -8.64
N GLY A 25 -4.28 -0.30 -9.46
CA GLY A 25 -4.67 1.09 -9.57
C GLY A 25 -4.15 1.95 -8.42
N LEU A 26 -4.78 3.10 -8.23
CA LEU A 26 -4.42 4.01 -7.14
C LEU A 26 -5.01 3.51 -5.82
N VAL A 27 -4.16 3.36 -4.83
CA VAL A 27 -4.57 2.98 -3.47
C VAL A 27 -3.96 3.98 -2.49
N GLU A 28 -4.79 4.56 -1.63
CA GLU A 28 -4.35 5.51 -0.62
C GLU A 28 -4.93 5.14 0.74
N VAL A 29 -4.11 5.19 1.78
CA VAL A 29 -4.54 5.00 3.16
C VAL A 29 -3.90 6.06 4.04
N THR A 30 -4.57 6.40 5.14
CA THR A 30 -4.03 7.32 6.14
C THR A 30 -3.96 6.63 7.49
N ALA A 31 -3.02 7.05 8.32
CA ALA A 31 -2.82 6.49 9.65
C ALA A 31 -2.18 7.53 10.57
N GLY A 32 -2.20 7.24 11.87
CA GLY A 32 -1.62 8.12 12.87
C GLY A 32 -0.11 8.03 12.99
N SER A 33 0.51 7.01 12.41
CA SER A 33 1.96 6.86 12.40
C SER A 33 2.43 6.28 11.07
N ARG A 34 3.72 6.48 10.81
CA ARG A 34 4.38 5.94 9.62
C ARG A 34 4.24 4.42 9.53
N GLU A 35 4.52 3.74 10.64
CA GLU A 35 4.46 2.27 10.67
C GLU A 35 3.05 1.76 10.46
N GLU A 36 2.08 2.41 11.08
CA GLU A 36 0.68 2.07 10.90
C GLU A 36 0.23 2.27 9.45
N ALA A 37 0.68 3.34 8.79
CA ALA A 37 0.37 3.58 7.40
C ALA A 37 0.93 2.47 6.51
N GLN A 38 2.14 2.01 6.78
CA GLN A 38 2.75 0.90 6.05
C GLN A 38 1.94 -0.39 6.22
N VAL A 39 1.57 -0.71 7.44
CA VAL A 39 0.79 -1.92 7.74
C VAL A 39 -0.57 -1.86 7.05
N LYS A 40 -1.24 -0.73 7.14
CA LYS A 40 -2.54 -0.56 6.48
C LYS A 40 -2.44 -0.71 4.97
N MET A 41 -1.40 -0.12 4.36
CA MET A 41 -1.21 -0.23 2.92
C MET A 41 -0.93 -1.68 2.52
N GLN A 42 -0.07 -2.37 3.24
CA GLN A 42 0.24 -3.76 2.95
C GLN A 42 -1.02 -4.63 3.04
N ASN A 43 -1.82 -4.46 4.07
CA ASN A 43 -3.06 -5.21 4.24
C ASN A 43 -4.07 -4.91 3.13
N GLU A 44 -4.19 -3.64 2.75
CA GLU A 44 -5.10 -3.24 1.69
C GLU A 44 -4.70 -3.85 0.35
N LEU A 45 -3.42 -3.79 0.01
CA LEU A 45 -2.93 -4.34 -1.26
C LEU A 45 -3.03 -5.86 -1.27
N GLN A 46 -2.71 -6.51 -0.16
CA GLN A 46 -2.83 -7.96 -0.03
C GLN A 46 -4.28 -8.40 -0.21
N PHE A 47 -5.21 -7.68 0.40
CA PHE A 47 -6.64 -7.94 0.28
C PHE A 47 -7.11 -7.83 -1.18
N ARG A 48 -6.67 -6.80 -1.88
CA ARG A 48 -7.05 -6.61 -3.28
C ARG A 48 -6.52 -7.72 -4.18
N ILE A 49 -5.30 -8.18 -3.93
CA ILE A 49 -4.70 -9.28 -4.68
C ILE A 49 -5.48 -10.57 -4.45
N GLU A 50 -5.87 -10.85 -3.23
CA GLU A 50 -6.64 -12.05 -2.89
C GLU A 50 -8.04 -12.03 -3.47
N LEU A 51 -8.64 -10.84 -3.59
CA LEU A 51 -9.98 -10.70 -4.17
C LEU A 51 -9.99 -10.78 -5.70
N CYS A 52 -8.86 -10.62 -6.36
CA CYS A 52 -8.79 -10.61 -7.82
C CYS A 52 -8.06 -11.84 -8.34
N PRO A 53 -8.74 -12.98 -8.49
CA PRO A 53 -8.12 -14.21 -8.97
C PRO A 53 -7.57 -14.08 -10.39
N CYS A 54 -8.06 -13.12 -11.16
CA CYS A 54 -7.59 -12.88 -12.52
C CYS A 54 -6.21 -12.25 -12.58
N SER A 55 -5.67 -11.77 -11.46
CA SER A 55 -4.33 -11.19 -11.42
C SER A 55 -3.22 -12.22 -11.51
N GLY A 56 -3.52 -13.50 -11.27
CA GLY A 56 -2.54 -14.56 -11.24
C GLY A 56 -1.58 -14.52 -10.06
N ALA A 57 -1.77 -13.56 -9.16
CA ALA A 57 -0.90 -13.34 -8.00
C ALA A 57 -1.47 -13.93 -6.71
N SER A 58 -2.50 -14.76 -6.82
CA SER A 58 -3.12 -15.41 -5.67
C SER A 58 -2.09 -16.25 -4.91
N GLY A 59 -1.93 -15.96 -3.62
CA GLY A 59 -0.96 -16.66 -2.79
C GLY A 59 0.38 -15.95 -2.64
N ASP A 60 0.66 -14.93 -3.45
CA ASP A 60 1.88 -14.15 -3.29
C ASP A 60 1.77 -13.18 -2.10
N THR A 61 2.89 -13.00 -1.40
CA THR A 61 2.97 -12.02 -0.34
C THR A 61 3.36 -10.66 -0.92
N VAL A 62 2.65 -9.62 -0.52
CA VAL A 62 2.99 -8.25 -0.90
C VAL A 62 4.19 -7.77 -0.08
N VAL A 63 5.21 -7.28 -0.78
CA VAL A 63 6.35 -6.62 -0.16
C VAL A 63 6.32 -5.16 -0.60
N LEU A 64 6.24 -4.24 0.36
CA LEU A 64 6.21 -2.81 0.06
C LEU A 64 7.61 -2.26 -0.13
N ARG A 65 7.79 -1.54 -1.22
CA ARG A 65 8.99 -0.75 -1.45
C ARG A 65 8.66 0.68 -1.07
N VAL A 66 9.07 1.07 0.13
CA VAL A 66 8.67 2.33 0.71
C VAL A 66 9.64 3.44 0.33
N ASN A 67 9.08 4.55 -0.17
CA ASN A 67 9.83 5.79 -0.41
C ASN A 67 9.16 6.90 0.40
N GLU A 68 9.96 7.73 1.05
CA GLU A 68 9.45 8.85 1.83
C GLU A 68 9.66 10.16 1.10
N LYS A 69 8.71 11.06 1.29
CA LYS A 69 8.83 12.44 0.84
C LYS A 69 8.77 13.39 2.01
#